data_acc950cbf8313af64d2fdd38fd86ca8f
#
_entry.id   acc950cbf8313af64d2fdd38fd86ca8f
#
_cell.length_a   1.000
_cell.length_b   1.000
_cell.length_c   1.000
_cell.angle_alpha   90.00
_cell.angle_beta   90.00
_cell.angle_gamma   90.00
#
_symmetry.space_group_name_H-M   'P 1'
#
loop_
_entity.id
_entity.type
_entity.pdbx_description
1 polymer ?
#
loop_
_entity_poly.entity_id
_entity_poly.type
_entity_poly.pdbx_seq_one_letter_code
_entity_poly.pdbx_strand_id
1 'polypeptide(L)'
;MATGRPTAYTPKLVKAAWEYVNGGWIAVGDKVPTVAGLACEIGVARETCHAWARDESKEFSHILQAIAQRQERELVNNGLDGTFNPPITKMMLTKHGYSDKVEQDHTSSDGSMTPKATEIPKDIAEALAKKLTE
;
A
#
# COMPACT_ATOMS: atom_id res chain seq x y z
N MET A 1 15.40 19.57 25.82
CA MET A 1 15.03 19.55 25.88
C MET A 1 14.24 19.51 26.20
N ALA A 2 13.99 19.54 25.98
CA ALA A 2 13.46 19.56 26.22
C ALA A 2 12.68 19.36 26.42
N THR A 3 12.51 19.58 26.99
CA THR A 3 11.71 19.55 27.26
C THR A 3 10.82 19.55 26.68
N GLY A 4 10.27 19.69 27.30
CA GLY A 4 9.38 19.93 26.55
C GLY A 4 9.98 19.79 25.42
N ARG A 5 9.91 19.27 25.35
CA ARG A 5 10.58 19.11 24.36
C ARG A 5 10.20 20.03 23.33
N PRO A 6 11.01 20.78 22.84
CA PRO A 6 10.72 21.59 21.72
C PRO A 6 10.40 20.70 20.58
N THR A 7 9.60 21.18 19.72
CA THR A 7 9.26 20.39 18.59
C THR A 7 10.46 20.28 17.69
N ALA A 8 10.64 19.11 17.13
CA ALA A 8 11.67 18.88 16.15
C ALA A 8 11.25 19.34 14.77
N TYR A 9 10.04 19.79 14.61
CA TYR A 9 9.53 20.19 13.30
C TYR A 9 10.06 21.58 12.94
N THR A 10 11.03 21.60 12.06
CA THR A 10 11.68 22.83 11.63
C THR A 10 11.80 22.80 10.11
N PRO A 11 12.00 23.96 9.49
CA PRO A 11 12.22 23.96 8.03
C PRO A 11 13.39 23.11 7.61
N LYS A 12 14.42 23.04 8.45
CA LYS A 12 15.56 22.21 8.13
C LYS A 12 15.17 20.74 8.13
N LEU A 13 14.37 20.34 9.10
CA LEU A 13 13.93 18.95 9.15
C LEU A 13 13.03 18.63 7.96
N VAL A 14 12.14 19.54 7.58
CA VAL A 14 11.28 19.33 6.45
C VAL A 14 12.09 19.17 5.18
N LYS A 15 13.13 19.98 5.04
CA LYS A 15 14.01 19.88 3.88
C LYS A 15 14.69 18.52 3.86
N ALA A 16 15.17 18.07 5.01
CA ALA A 16 15.82 16.76 5.08
C ALA A 16 14.84 15.65 4.73
N ALA A 17 13.59 15.78 5.15
CA ALA A 17 12.58 14.79 4.83
C ALA A 17 12.34 14.72 3.33
N TRP A 18 12.24 15.87 2.67
CA TRP A 18 12.08 15.89 1.22
C TRP A 18 13.30 15.32 0.51
N GLU A 19 14.47 15.56 1.05
CA GLU A 19 15.68 14.99 0.46
C GLU A 19 15.65 13.47 0.50
N TYR A 20 15.18 12.92 1.62
CA TYR A 20 15.06 11.49 1.72
C TYR A 20 14.08 10.97 0.65
N VAL A 21 12.94 11.60 0.54
CA VAL A 21 11.90 11.17 -0.40
C VAL A 21 12.38 11.28 -1.84
N ASN A 22 13.16 12.30 -2.13
CA ASN A 22 13.56 12.58 -3.51
C ASN A 22 14.85 11.90 -3.93
N GLY A 23 15.28 10.89 -3.20
CA GLY A 23 16.43 10.10 -3.62
C GLY A 23 17.36 9.73 -2.49
N GLY A 24 17.25 10.40 -1.35
CA GLY A 24 18.09 10.07 -0.22
C GLY A 24 17.92 8.64 0.24
N TRP A 25 16.73 8.08 0.04
CA TRP A 25 16.49 6.70 0.43
C TRP A 25 17.41 5.74 -0.33
N ILE A 26 17.74 6.07 -1.56
CA ILE A 26 18.67 5.24 -2.34
C ILE A 26 20.06 5.36 -1.74
N ALA A 27 20.46 6.57 -1.40
CA ALA A 27 21.80 6.80 -0.89
C ALA A 27 22.04 6.10 0.45
N VAL A 28 21.01 5.98 1.27
CA VAL A 28 21.20 5.30 2.56
C VAL A 28 20.98 3.79 2.45
N GLY A 29 20.69 3.29 1.25
CA GLY A 29 20.63 1.86 1.07
C GLY A 29 19.25 1.23 1.17
N ASP A 30 18.21 2.04 1.27
CA ASP A 30 16.86 1.49 1.29
C ASP A 30 16.49 1.01 -0.10
N LYS A 31 15.78 -0.10 -0.16
CA LYS A 31 15.33 -0.62 -1.45
C LYS A 31 14.08 0.09 -1.93
N VAL A 32 13.27 0.58 -1.00
CA VAL A 32 12.14 1.45 -1.29
C VAL A 32 12.08 2.47 -0.16
N PRO A 33 11.50 3.64 -0.41
CA PRO A 33 11.35 4.60 0.68
C PRO A 33 10.23 4.15 1.61
N THR A 34 10.41 4.38 2.91
CA THR A 34 9.40 4.02 3.90
C THR A 34 9.30 5.11 4.93
N VAL A 35 8.18 5.14 5.64
CA VAL A 35 8.04 6.08 6.74
C VAL A 35 9.05 5.76 7.83
N ALA A 36 9.27 4.46 8.06
CA ALA A 36 10.26 4.05 9.06
C ALA A 36 11.66 4.53 8.66
N GLY A 37 12.02 4.40 7.38
CA GLY A 37 13.32 4.87 6.91
C GLY A 37 13.44 6.37 7.05
N LEU A 38 12.39 7.10 6.69
CA LEU A 38 12.38 8.54 6.85
C LEU A 38 12.58 8.93 8.31
N ALA A 39 11.84 8.28 9.21
CA ALA A 39 11.91 8.59 10.62
C ALA A 39 13.33 8.41 11.14
N CYS A 40 13.98 7.32 10.73
CA CYS A 40 15.36 7.09 11.14
C CYS A 40 16.29 8.18 10.63
N GLU A 41 16.08 8.60 9.38
CA GLU A 41 16.98 9.59 8.79
C GLU A 41 16.83 10.97 9.41
N ILE A 42 15.62 11.35 9.78
CA ILE A 42 15.42 12.67 10.37
C ILE A 42 15.43 12.62 11.90
N GLY A 43 15.61 11.42 12.47
CA GLY A 43 15.83 11.33 13.92
C GLY A 43 14.61 11.42 14.78
N VAL A 44 13.44 10.98 14.29
CA VAL A 44 12.21 11.01 15.09
C VAL A 44 11.58 9.63 15.06
N ALA A 45 10.56 9.45 15.88
CA ALA A 45 9.82 8.21 15.87
C ALA A 45 8.84 8.18 14.70
N ARG A 46 8.51 6.99 14.23
CA ARG A 46 7.56 6.86 13.15
C ARG A 46 6.21 7.44 13.54
N GLU A 47 5.82 7.26 14.80
CA GLU A 47 4.58 7.84 15.31
C GLU A 47 4.57 9.35 15.18
N THR A 48 5.72 9.97 15.38
CA THR A 48 5.84 11.41 15.24
C THR A 48 5.55 11.84 13.81
N CYS A 49 6.06 11.07 12.84
CA CYS A 49 5.80 11.36 11.45
C CYS A 49 4.29 11.33 11.16
N HIS A 50 3.61 10.32 11.68
CA HIS A 50 2.17 10.22 11.46
C HIS A 50 1.41 11.33 12.17
N ALA A 51 1.87 11.72 13.36
CA ALA A 51 1.24 12.81 14.08
C ALA A 51 1.36 14.11 13.29
N TRP A 52 2.54 14.37 12.74
CA TRP A 52 2.74 15.56 11.93
C TRP A 52 1.89 15.53 10.67
N ALA A 53 1.69 14.36 10.10
CA ALA A 53 0.88 14.25 8.89
C ALA A 53 -0.59 14.55 9.18
N ARG A 54 -1.03 14.33 10.41
CA ARG A 54 -2.41 14.63 10.77
C ARG A 54 -2.62 16.11 11.08
N ASP A 55 -1.54 16.87 11.22
CA ASP A 55 -1.60 18.27 11.58
C ASP A 55 -1.70 19.09 10.30
N GLU A 56 -2.85 19.70 10.07
CA GLU A 56 -3.08 20.42 8.82
C GLU A 56 -2.23 21.66 8.68
N SER A 57 -1.68 22.15 9.78
CA SER A 57 -0.82 23.32 9.67
C SER A 57 0.57 22.97 9.16
N LYS A 58 0.84 21.68 8.98
CA LYS A 58 2.14 21.23 8.51
C LYS A 58 1.99 20.57 7.17
N GLU A 59 3.07 20.54 6.40
CA GLU A 59 3.01 19.93 5.08
C GLU A 59 3.43 18.48 5.10
N PHE A 60 3.56 17.88 6.27
CA PHE A 60 4.13 16.54 6.38
C PHE A 60 3.25 15.47 5.73
N SER A 61 1.95 15.72 5.60
CA SER A 61 1.10 14.76 4.91
C SER A 61 1.54 14.59 3.45
N HIS A 62 2.01 15.68 2.84
CA HIS A 62 2.48 15.60 1.45
C HIS A 62 3.74 14.75 1.37
N ILE A 63 4.59 14.83 2.39
CA ILE A 63 5.80 14.04 2.41
C ILE A 63 5.44 12.56 2.51
N LEU A 64 4.52 12.21 3.40
CA LEU A 64 4.14 10.81 3.52
C LEU A 64 3.43 10.30 2.27
N GLN A 65 2.65 11.13 1.61
CA GLN A 65 2.02 10.75 0.36
C GLN A 65 3.08 10.48 -0.71
N ALA A 66 4.10 11.32 -0.76
CA ALA A 66 5.17 11.14 -1.72
C ALA A 66 5.93 9.85 -1.46
N ILE A 67 6.13 9.50 -0.18
CA ILE A 67 6.75 8.23 0.14
C ILE A 67 5.91 7.08 -0.38
N ALA A 68 4.61 7.13 -0.15
CA ALA A 68 3.72 6.06 -0.58
C ALA A 68 3.76 5.89 -2.10
N GLN A 69 3.76 7.00 -2.83
CA GLN A 69 3.79 6.94 -4.27
C GLN A 69 5.09 6.36 -4.79
N ARG A 70 6.21 6.79 -4.22
CA ARG A 70 7.49 6.27 -4.67
C ARG A 70 7.68 4.82 -4.27
N GLN A 71 7.19 4.45 -3.10
CA GLN A 71 7.26 3.07 -2.67
C GLN A 71 6.47 2.18 -3.61
N GLU A 72 5.26 2.58 -3.95
CA GLU A 72 4.44 1.82 -4.86
C GLU A 72 5.12 1.65 -6.20
N ARG A 73 5.67 2.74 -6.73
CA ARG A 73 6.33 2.72 -8.03
C ARG A 73 7.51 1.75 -8.04
N GLU A 74 8.32 1.79 -6.98
CA GLU A 74 9.48 0.92 -6.92
C GLU A 74 9.06 -0.54 -6.76
N LEU A 75 8.02 -0.79 -5.98
CA LEU A 75 7.54 -2.15 -5.81
C LEU A 75 7.01 -2.73 -7.11
N VAL A 76 6.25 -1.94 -7.84
CA VAL A 76 5.69 -2.40 -9.10
C VAL A 76 6.80 -2.67 -10.11
N ASN A 77 7.72 -1.71 -10.27
CA ASN A 77 8.77 -1.86 -11.28
C ASN A 77 9.70 -3.01 -10.96
N ASN A 78 10.13 -3.12 -9.73
CA ASN A 78 11.07 -4.18 -9.37
C ASN A 78 10.38 -5.51 -9.20
N GLY A 79 9.09 -5.51 -8.92
CA GLY A 79 8.32 -6.74 -8.93
C GLY A 79 8.15 -7.26 -10.34
N LEU A 80 7.91 -6.37 -11.29
CA LEU A 80 7.72 -6.77 -12.67
C LEU A 80 8.99 -7.31 -13.30
N ASP A 81 10.14 -6.74 -12.93
CA ASP A 81 11.38 -7.21 -13.53
C ASP A 81 12.05 -8.32 -12.72
N GLY A 82 11.42 -8.73 -11.62
CA GLY A 82 11.91 -9.86 -10.85
C GLY A 82 13.05 -9.54 -9.90
N THR A 83 13.40 -8.27 -9.74
CA THR A 83 14.50 -7.90 -8.86
C THR A 83 14.15 -8.09 -7.40
N PHE A 84 12.93 -7.77 -7.02
CA PHE A 84 12.51 -7.89 -5.63
C PHE A 84 11.95 -9.28 -5.34
N ASN A 85 12.00 -9.67 -4.08
CA ASN A 85 11.45 -10.93 -3.63
C ASN A 85 9.94 -10.93 -3.84
N PRO A 86 9.39 -11.89 -4.61
CA PRO A 86 7.97 -11.83 -4.95
C PRO A 86 7.01 -11.86 -3.77
N PRO A 87 7.16 -12.76 -2.80
CA PRO A 87 6.21 -12.76 -1.68
C PRO A 87 6.22 -11.46 -0.88
N ILE A 88 7.40 -10.89 -0.67
CA ILE A 88 7.48 -9.65 0.10
C ILE A 88 6.91 -8.50 -0.69
N THR A 89 7.22 -8.45 -1.99
CA THR A 89 6.69 -7.39 -2.85
C THR A 89 5.17 -7.43 -2.88
N LYS A 90 4.63 -8.63 -3.01
CA LYS A 90 3.20 -8.81 -3.03
C LYS A 90 2.56 -8.36 -1.72
N MET A 91 3.17 -8.74 -0.60
CA MET A 91 2.64 -8.34 0.69
C MET A 91 2.64 -6.82 0.84
N MET A 92 3.71 -6.18 0.41
CA MET A 92 3.80 -4.73 0.53
C MET A 92 2.82 -4.02 -0.40
N LEU A 93 2.60 -4.57 -1.59
CA LEU A 93 1.68 -3.95 -2.52
C LEU A 93 0.24 -4.02 -2.05
N THR A 94 -0.09 -4.95 -1.17
CA THR A 94 -1.46 -4.97 -0.64
C THR A 94 -1.77 -3.70 0.12
N LYS A 95 -0.77 -3.04 0.69
CA LYS A 95 -1.00 -1.78 1.38
C LYS A 95 -1.35 -0.65 0.43
N HIS A 96 -1.07 -0.84 -0.85
CA HIS A 96 -1.36 0.15 -1.86
C HIS A 96 -2.60 -0.21 -2.66
N GLY A 97 -3.39 -1.14 -2.15
CA GLY A 97 -4.65 -1.48 -2.79
C GLY A 97 -4.59 -2.62 -3.78
N TYR A 98 -3.44 -3.23 -3.96
CA TYR A 98 -3.33 -4.36 -4.86
C TYR A 98 -3.79 -5.63 -4.16
N SER A 99 -4.35 -6.54 -4.92
CA SER A 99 -4.82 -7.81 -4.36
C SER A 99 -4.75 -8.87 -5.44
N ASP A 100 -4.31 -10.05 -5.06
CA ASP A 100 -4.35 -11.17 -5.99
C ASP A 100 -5.57 -12.03 -5.72
N LYS A 101 -6.45 -11.64 -4.78
CA LYS A 101 -7.65 -12.40 -4.56
C LYS A 101 -8.67 -12.03 -5.57
N VAL A 102 -9.31 -13.04 -6.08
CA VAL A 102 -10.40 -12.82 -6.93
C VAL A 102 -11.56 -12.68 -6.03
N GLU A 103 -12.15 -11.82 -6.05
CA GLU A 103 -13.19 -11.76 -5.10
C GLU A 103 -14.36 -12.44 -5.37
N GLN A 104 -13.72 -13.04 -5.03
CA GLN A 104 -14.24 -13.49 -4.86
C GLN A 104 -14.89 -13.76 -4.30
N ASP A 105 -14.69 -13.67 -4.38
CA ASP A 105 -15.18 -13.91 -3.83
C ASP A 105 -16.11 -13.76 -3.62
N HIS A 106 -16.29 -13.50 -3.82
CA HIS A 106 -16.93 -13.50 -3.49
C HIS A 106 -17.58 -13.94 -3.24
N THR A 107 -17.44 -14.12 -3.24
CA THR A 107 -17.86 -14.65 -2.93
C THR A 107 -18.38 -14.99 -2.54
N SER A 108 -18.42 -14.97 -2.34
CA SER A 108 -18.88 -15.50 -1.96
C SER A 108 -19.41 -15.67 -1.40
N SER A 109 -19.45 -15.23 -1.06
CA SER A 109 -19.92 -15.52 -0.55
C SER A 109 -20.79 -15.78 -0.31
N ASP A 110 -21.16 -15.52 -0.31
CA ASP A 110 -21.88 -16.04 -0.23
C ASP A 110 -22.25 -16.89 -0.50
N GLY A 111 -21.86 -16.98 -0.96
CA GLY A 111 -21.91 -17.86 -1.34
C GLY A 111 -22.28 -18.03 -2.02
N SER A 112 -22.27 -17.58 -2.08
CA SER A 112 -22.44 -17.79 -2.74
C SER A 112 -22.01 -17.66 -3.38
N MET A 113 -21.34 -17.60 -3.76
CA MET A 113 -20.94 -17.86 -4.36
C MET A 113 -20.54 -18.35 -4.76
N THR A 114 -20.45 -18.53 -4.83
CA THR A 114 -20.22 -19.27 -5.23
C THR A 114 -20.37 -19.69 -5.80
N PRO A 115 -20.41 -19.73 -5.84
CA PRO A 115 -20.55 -20.17 -6.53
C PRO A 115 -21.21 -20.33 -7.11
N LYS A 116 -21.40 -19.96 -7.11
CA LYS A 116 -22.22 -20.15 -7.74
C LYS A 116 -22.39 -19.87 -8.79
N ALA A 117 -21.62 -19.42 -8.89
CA ALA A 117 -21.94 -19.16 -10.06
C ALA A 117 -21.68 -19.91 -11.01
N THR A 118 -20.86 -20.37 -10.82
CA THR A 118 -20.67 -21.22 -11.72
C THR A 118 -21.72 -22.02 -11.91
N GLU A 119 -22.60 -22.08 -11.09
CA GLU A 119 -23.56 -22.93 -11.30
C GLU A 119 -24.55 -22.33 -12.15
N ILE A 120 -24.99 -23.04 -13.13
CA ILE A 120 -26.07 -22.65 -13.92
C ILE A 120 -27.29 -22.69 -13.09
N PRO A 121 -28.04 -21.64 -13.03
CA PRO A 121 -29.25 -21.66 -12.26
C PRO A 121 -30.11 -22.83 -12.64
N LYS A 122 -30.79 -23.40 -11.70
CA LYS A 122 -31.55 -24.55 -11.92
C LYS A 122 -32.61 -24.35 -12.95
N ASP A 123 -33.24 -23.19 -12.98
CA ASP A 123 -34.30 -23.01 -13.97
C ASP A 123 -33.73 -23.03 -15.39
N ILE A 124 -32.55 -22.55 -15.58
CA ILE A 124 -31.94 -22.61 -16.91
C ILE A 124 -31.53 -24.00 -17.23
N ALA A 125 -30.99 -24.72 -16.27
CA ALA A 125 -30.62 -26.11 -16.51
C ALA A 125 -31.81 -26.94 -16.84
N GLU A 126 -32.90 -26.70 -16.17
CA GLU A 126 -34.12 -27.45 -16.44
C GLU A 126 -34.68 -27.11 -17.81
N ALA A 127 -34.61 -25.85 -18.17
CA ALA A 127 -35.10 -25.43 -19.46
C ALA A 127 -34.31 -26.09 -20.58
N LEU A 128 -33.00 -26.19 -20.39
CA LEU A 128 -32.17 -26.84 -21.38
C LEU A 128 -32.47 -28.32 -21.46
N ALA A 129 -32.64 -28.96 -20.33
CA ALA A 129 -32.95 -30.38 -20.32
C ALA A 129 -34.29 -30.66 -20.98
N LYS A 130 -35.25 -29.81 -20.74
CA LYS A 130 -36.53 -29.96 -21.34
C LYS A 130 -36.45 -29.82 -22.85
N LYS A 131 -35.68 -28.86 -23.31
CA LYS A 131 -35.51 -28.67 -24.70
C LYS A 131 -34.85 -29.86 -25.34
N LEU A 132 -33.91 -30.47 -24.69
CA LEU A 132 -33.24 -31.62 -25.24
C LEU A 132 -34.12 -32.82 -25.29
N THR A 133 -35.11 -32.93 -24.44
CA THR A 133 -35.98 -34.10 -24.44
C THR A 133 -37.17 -33.93 -25.33
N GLU A 134 -37.37 -32.73 -25.83
CA GLU A 134 -38.44 -32.56 -26.78
C GLU A 134 -37.94 -32.96 -28.14
#